data_845212ba77567d4ef7ec6bd221e5cfaf
#
_entry.id   845212ba77567d4ef7ec6bd221e5cfaf
#
_cell.length_a   1.000
_cell.length_b   1.000
_cell.length_c   1.000
_cell.angle_alpha   90.00
_cell.angle_beta   90.00
_cell.angle_gamma   90.00
#
_symmetry.space_group_name_H-M   'P 1'
#
loop_
_entity.id
_entity.type
_entity.pdbx_description
1 polymer ?
#
loop_
_entity_poly.entity_id
_entity_poly.type
_entity_poly.pdbx_seq_one_letter_code
_entity_poly.pdbx_strand_id
1 'polypeptide(L)'
;MLKPKSPQESFYGSYLYDRIVPVDHLLRKINQVVDFSFAGQILNDRYHPHIGRPAEAPEFMLRLCLLQYIYGDSDRQVVENARLNLAYKYFLGLAVDAEVPDYTTISYFRAQRLGEEKFQLVLDQIVRQCIDKGVVKGNRQIIDSTHIRANISVGSITGLVRKCRENVLKTVKKQDVGIAEKLGLKELQAAGSVKFASPEEGLQKEIEAAGDLLDSVTAELRVKKLVPNEELRKDLELLEKAVADREEHAKDKLLSPVDTDARMGKKAQKLWPGYKAHLIIEEETGIITGVETTPANATDGSQLKPMLKEQEKVHSIKPKELTGDKAYDWGENLESLAGNKTIANIALSKQVNHRNEGYFTVDDFLYDPENIKLMCPAGHISTNCYELILAKYQLNKPGYAFRFRPSLCNVCSLKPKCVKNKQGRRVYISYYEPYFRQARERLATEEGKQAYRNRYKIEQKIADLTRYCGLRRCRYRGLDRAGIHTLLATTVCNIKRMVKLLWGKPDNYYLESPVAG
;
A
#
# COMPACT_ATOMS: atom_id res chain seq x y z
N MET A 1 33.28 0.67 -7.55
CA MET A 1 33.76 0.72 -8.93
C MET A 1 32.77 0.00 -9.84
N LEU A 2 32.45 0.58 -10.99
CA LEU A 2 31.62 -0.08 -12.00
C LEU A 2 32.51 -0.87 -12.97
N LYS A 3 32.00 -1.97 -13.54
CA LYS A 3 32.65 -2.64 -14.66
C LYS A 3 32.72 -1.66 -15.85
N PRO A 4 33.78 -1.68 -16.64
CA PRO A 4 33.80 -0.94 -17.89
C PRO A 4 32.62 -1.38 -18.75
N LYS A 5 32.04 -0.44 -19.53
CA LYS A 5 31.02 -0.81 -20.52
C LYS A 5 31.61 -1.90 -21.42
N SER A 6 30.84 -2.97 -21.64
CA SER A 6 31.17 -3.99 -22.62
C SER A 6 31.52 -3.29 -23.95
N PRO A 7 32.54 -3.74 -24.69
CA PRO A 7 32.80 -3.17 -26.01
C PRO A 7 31.53 -3.24 -26.85
N GLN A 8 31.34 -2.21 -27.68
CA GLN A 8 30.21 -2.11 -28.61
C GLN A 8 29.94 -3.48 -29.24
N GLU A 9 28.65 -3.79 -29.41
CA GLU A 9 28.22 -5.01 -30.10
C GLU A 9 29.06 -5.23 -31.35
N SER A 10 29.59 -6.45 -31.50
CA SER A 10 30.20 -6.81 -32.76
C SER A 10 29.14 -6.66 -33.85
N PHE A 11 29.52 -6.24 -35.05
CA PHE A 11 28.66 -6.18 -36.24
C PHE A 11 27.79 -7.44 -36.38
N TYR A 12 28.36 -8.60 -36.06
CA TYR A 12 27.67 -9.89 -36.08
C TYR A 12 26.58 -10.00 -35.01
N GLY A 13 26.80 -9.49 -33.81
CA GLY A 13 25.78 -9.48 -32.71
C GLY A 13 24.60 -8.59 -33.06
N SER A 14 24.84 -7.39 -33.57
CA SER A 14 23.78 -6.48 -34.03
C SER A 14 22.94 -7.11 -35.14
N TYR A 15 23.59 -7.74 -36.12
CA TYR A 15 22.95 -8.45 -37.23
C TYR A 15 22.03 -9.60 -36.72
N LEU A 16 22.50 -10.39 -35.74
CA LEU A 16 21.69 -11.48 -35.17
C LEU A 16 20.43 -10.95 -34.42
N TYR A 17 20.57 -9.89 -33.63
CA TYR A 17 19.43 -9.28 -32.96
C TYR A 17 18.40 -8.75 -33.96
N ASP A 18 18.84 -8.11 -35.04
CA ASP A 18 17.93 -7.57 -36.05
C ASP A 18 17.20 -8.66 -36.84
N ARG A 19 17.84 -9.83 -37.05
CA ARG A 19 17.20 -10.96 -37.73
C ARG A 19 16.28 -11.80 -36.82
N ILE A 20 16.64 -11.98 -35.55
CA ILE A 20 15.99 -12.98 -34.68
C ILE A 20 14.94 -12.34 -33.77
N VAL A 21 15.22 -11.14 -33.23
CA VAL A 21 14.22 -10.47 -32.36
C VAL A 21 13.31 -9.66 -33.26
N PRO A 22 11.99 -9.98 -33.34
CA PRO A 22 11.07 -9.25 -34.21
C PRO A 22 11.02 -7.75 -33.91
N VAL A 23 10.83 -6.91 -34.92
CA VAL A 23 10.77 -5.44 -34.78
C VAL A 23 9.63 -5.01 -33.86
N ASP A 24 8.54 -5.75 -33.89
CA ASP A 24 7.35 -5.50 -33.07
C ASP A 24 7.42 -6.17 -31.68
N HIS A 25 8.52 -6.84 -31.33
CA HIS A 25 8.69 -7.45 -30.02
C HIS A 25 8.62 -6.42 -28.89
N LEU A 26 7.93 -6.75 -27.78
CA LEU A 26 7.72 -5.85 -26.64
C LEU A 26 9.01 -5.18 -26.14
N LEU A 27 10.07 -5.95 -25.98
CA LEU A 27 11.33 -5.42 -25.44
C LEU A 27 12.02 -4.43 -26.39
N ARG A 28 11.84 -4.57 -27.72
CA ARG A 28 12.30 -3.55 -28.68
C ARG A 28 11.51 -2.26 -28.52
N LYS A 29 10.18 -2.35 -28.43
CA LYS A 29 9.31 -1.18 -28.23
C LYS A 29 9.60 -0.47 -26.91
N ILE A 30 9.88 -1.21 -25.84
CA ILE A 30 10.29 -0.60 -24.56
C ILE A 30 11.59 0.18 -24.74
N ASN A 31 12.63 -0.38 -25.39
CA ASN A 31 13.90 0.30 -25.62
C ASN A 31 13.78 1.57 -26.46
N GLN A 32 12.79 1.64 -27.36
CA GLN A 32 12.55 2.84 -28.18
C GLN A 32 11.73 3.92 -27.45
N VAL A 33 10.89 3.51 -26.52
CA VAL A 33 9.95 4.42 -25.84
C VAL A 33 10.52 4.94 -24.52
N VAL A 34 11.30 4.11 -23.81
CA VAL A 34 11.80 4.40 -22.46
C VAL A 34 13.31 4.62 -22.49
N ASP A 35 13.73 5.78 -22.00
CA ASP A 35 15.13 6.05 -21.69
C ASP A 35 15.44 5.57 -20.26
N PHE A 36 16.40 4.66 -20.12
CA PHE A 36 16.86 4.13 -18.84
C PHE A 36 18.17 4.74 -18.34
N SER A 37 18.74 5.73 -19.04
CA SER A 37 20.02 6.37 -18.67
C SER A 37 19.98 7.01 -17.27
N PHE A 38 18.82 7.40 -16.80
CA PHE A 38 18.59 7.94 -15.47
C PHE A 38 19.03 6.99 -14.34
N ALA A 39 19.07 5.68 -14.58
CA ALA A 39 19.46 4.70 -13.57
C ALA A 39 20.87 4.94 -13.04
N GLY A 40 21.79 5.37 -13.90
CA GLY A 40 23.13 5.76 -13.51
C GLY A 40 23.13 6.95 -12.56
N GLN A 41 22.34 7.97 -12.84
CA GLN A 41 22.24 9.18 -12.02
C GLN A 41 21.63 8.90 -10.65
N ILE A 42 20.53 8.13 -10.60
CA ILE A 42 19.84 7.77 -9.35
C ILE A 42 20.75 6.99 -8.39
N LEU A 43 21.64 6.13 -8.93
CA LEU A 43 22.42 5.19 -8.15
C LEU A 43 23.90 5.57 -7.98
N ASN A 44 24.33 6.70 -8.51
CA ASN A 44 25.74 7.11 -8.48
C ASN A 44 26.32 7.14 -7.06
N ASP A 45 25.54 7.58 -6.08
CA ASP A 45 25.90 7.65 -4.67
C ASP A 45 26.09 6.28 -3.98
N ARG A 46 25.64 5.20 -4.61
CA ARG A 46 25.73 3.83 -4.10
C ARG A 46 26.96 3.07 -4.59
N TYR A 47 27.79 3.67 -5.43
CA TYR A 47 28.99 3.06 -5.99
C TYR A 47 30.23 3.89 -5.67
N HIS A 48 31.21 3.25 -5.03
CA HIS A 48 32.50 3.92 -4.81
C HIS A 48 33.29 3.96 -6.12
N PRO A 49 33.89 5.10 -6.50
CA PRO A 49 34.58 5.22 -7.79
C PRO A 49 35.80 4.30 -7.93
N HIS A 50 36.53 4.03 -6.84
CA HIS A 50 37.84 3.36 -6.90
C HIS A 50 37.98 2.12 -5.99
N ILE A 51 37.04 1.84 -5.09
CA ILE A 51 37.16 0.77 -4.09
C ILE A 51 36.10 -0.30 -4.33
N GLY A 52 36.48 -1.58 -4.18
CA GLY A 52 35.63 -2.75 -4.21
C GLY A 52 35.68 -3.51 -5.55
N ARG A 53 35.05 -4.71 -5.55
CA ARG A 53 34.90 -5.52 -6.76
C ARG A 53 34.07 -4.76 -7.80
N PRO A 54 34.47 -4.76 -9.09
CA PRO A 54 33.70 -4.13 -10.15
C PRO A 54 32.26 -4.65 -10.20
N ALA A 55 31.30 -3.74 -10.06
CA ALA A 55 29.87 -4.04 -10.03
C ALA A 55 29.25 -3.85 -11.43
N GLU A 56 28.16 -4.55 -11.69
CA GLU A 56 27.38 -4.38 -12.92
C GLU A 56 26.79 -2.97 -13.01
N ALA A 57 26.61 -2.49 -14.24
CA ALA A 57 26.05 -1.16 -14.49
C ALA A 57 24.64 -1.03 -13.88
N PRO A 58 24.30 0.11 -13.23
CA PRO A 58 22.98 0.34 -12.64
C PRO A 58 21.83 0.12 -13.62
N GLU A 59 21.97 0.60 -14.85
CA GLU A 59 20.97 0.43 -15.91
C GLU A 59 20.73 -1.04 -16.24
N PHE A 60 21.79 -1.81 -16.40
CA PHE A 60 21.71 -3.25 -16.64
C PHE A 60 20.95 -3.97 -15.52
N MET A 61 21.29 -3.69 -14.26
CA MET A 61 20.65 -4.30 -13.10
C MET A 61 19.20 -3.90 -12.96
N LEU A 62 18.85 -2.63 -13.26
CA LEU A 62 17.46 -2.18 -13.29
C LEU A 62 16.66 -2.91 -14.37
N ARG A 63 17.17 -2.99 -15.60
CA ARG A 63 16.53 -3.72 -16.70
C ARG A 63 16.32 -5.20 -16.35
N LEU A 64 17.27 -5.82 -15.67
CA LEU A 64 17.15 -7.22 -15.22
C LEU A 64 16.03 -7.38 -14.16
N CYS A 65 15.91 -6.43 -13.22
CA CYS A 65 14.78 -6.39 -12.28
C CYS A 65 13.42 -6.18 -12.98
N LEU A 66 13.37 -5.34 -14.02
CA LEU A 66 12.14 -5.11 -14.79
C LEU A 66 11.71 -6.36 -15.57
N LEU A 67 12.66 -7.10 -16.18
CA LEU A 67 12.36 -8.37 -16.86
C LEU A 67 11.64 -9.36 -15.95
N GLN A 68 11.99 -9.43 -14.67
CA GLN A 68 11.32 -10.28 -13.70
C GLN A 68 9.81 -9.99 -13.58
N TYR A 69 9.42 -8.71 -13.65
CA TYR A 69 8.03 -8.29 -13.54
C TYR A 69 7.32 -8.23 -14.90
N ILE A 70 8.06 -8.08 -15.99
CA ILE A 70 7.49 -8.14 -17.35
C ILE A 70 7.01 -9.57 -17.67
N TYR A 71 7.81 -10.58 -17.27
CA TYR A 71 7.57 -12.00 -17.60
C TYR A 71 7.17 -12.88 -16.42
N GLY A 72 7.20 -12.34 -15.19
CA GLY A 72 6.85 -13.09 -13.98
C GLY A 72 7.99 -13.97 -13.43
N ASP A 73 9.20 -13.85 -13.94
CA ASP A 73 10.36 -14.67 -13.59
C ASP A 73 10.78 -14.53 -12.11
N SER A 74 11.28 -15.61 -11.52
CA SER A 74 12.05 -15.57 -10.27
C SER A 74 13.47 -15.05 -10.52
N ASP A 75 14.24 -14.78 -9.44
CA ASP A 75 15.64 -14.35 -9.55
C ASP A 75 16.49 -15.34 -10.36
N ARG A 76 16.25 -16.64 -10.19
CA ARG A 76 16.96 -17.69 -10.94
C ARG A 76 16.50 -17.76 -12.38
N GLN A 77 15.20 -17.77 -12.62
CA GLN A 77 14.64 -17.87 -13.97
C GLN A 77 15.05 -16.71 -14.86
N VAL A 78 15.03 -15.45 -14.34
CA VAL A 78 15.42 -14.30 -15.16
C VAL A 78 16.89 -14.38 -15.61
N VAL A 79 17.78 -14.90 -14.76
CA VAL A 79 19.19 -15.10 -15.12
C VAL A 79 19.34 -16.21 -16.16
N GLU A 80 18.68 -17.35 -15.98
CA GLU A 80 18.67 -18.44 -16.96
C GLU A 80 18.09 -17.98 -18.31
N ASN A 81 16.95 -17.28 -18.27
CA ASN A 81 16.37 -16.70 -19.49
C ASN A 81 17.31 -15.67 -20.13
N ALA A 82 17.98 -14.81 -19.36
CA ALA A 82 18.94 -13.85 -19.89
C ALA A 82 20.17 -14.51 -20.52
N ARG A 83 20.56 -15.71 -20.11
CA ARG A 83 21.65 -16.49 -20.73
C ARG A 83 21.25 -17.05 -22.10
N LEU A 84 20.02 -17.51 -22.26
CA LEU A 84 19.57 -18.29 -23.41
C LEU A 84 18.70 -17.52 -24.39
N ASN A 85 17.97 -16.49 -23.93
CA ASN A 85 17.01 -15.76 -24.74
C ASN A 85 17.62 -14.50 -25.35
N LEU A 86 17.70 -14.43 -26.68
CA LEU A 86 18.25 -13.30 -27.40
C LEU A 86 17.47 -12.00 -27.21
N ALA A 87 16.16 -12.04 -27.02
CA ALA A 87 15.38 -10.85 -26.73
C ALA A 87 15.71 -10.26 -25.35
N TYR A 88 16.01 -11.11 -24.35
CA TYR A 88 16.49 -10.65 -23.04
C TYR A 88 17.87 -10.01 -23.15
N LYS A 89 18.82 -10.69 -23.84
CA LYS A 89 20.17 -10.14 -24.08
C LYS A 89 20.12 -8.79 -24.80
N TYR A 90 19.30 -8.70 -25.85
CA TYR A 90 19.04 -7.44 -26.56
C TYR A 90 18.55 -6.34 -25.61
N PHE A 91 17.55 -6.63 -24.80
CA PHE A 91 16.99 -5.65 -23.86
C PHE A 91 17.98 -5.22 -22.79
N LEU A 92 18.85 -6.13 -22.37
CA LEU A 92 19.91 -5.86 -21.39
C LEU A 92 21.13 -5.14 -21.98
N GLY A 93 21.20 -4.97 -23.30
CA GLY A 93 22.36 -4.38 -23.99
C GLY A 93 23.61 -5.26 -23.91
N LEU A 94 23.43 -6.58 -23.87
CA LEU A 94 24.53 -7.56 -23.84
C LEU A 94 24.94 -7.99 -25.25
N ALA A 95 26.19 -8.39 -25.42
CA ALA A 95 26.61 -9.17 -26.57
C ALA A 95 26.01 -10.58 -26.52
N VAL A 96 25.88 -11.25 -27.67
CA VAL A 96 25.23 -12.57 -27.79
C VAL A 96 25.92 -13.62 -26.92
N ASP A 97 27.24 -13.56 -26.81
CA ASP A 97 28.12 -14.45 -26.05
C ASP A 97 28.42 -13.95 -24.62
N ALA A 98 27.92 -12.75 -24.25
CA ALA A 98 28.19 -12.16 -22.93
C ALA A 98 27.64 -13.01 -21.79
N GLU A 99 28.43 -13.08 -20.74
CA GLU A 99 28.02 -13.72 -19.49
C GLU A 99 27.00 -12.87 -18.72
N VAL A 100 26.09 -13.55 -18.03
CA VAL A 100 25.07 -12.93 -17.15
C VAL A 100 25.47 -13.20 -15.70
N PRO A 101 25.40 -12.20 -14.81
CA PRO A 101 25.76 -12.35 -13.40
C PRO A 101 24.86 -13.37 -12.70
N ASP A 102 25.33 -13.88 -11.55
CA ASP A 102 24.57 -14.80 -10.71
C ASP A 102 23.30 -14.15 -10.14
N TYR A 103 22.27 -14.95 -9.90
CA TYR A 103 20.97 -14.50 -9.36
C TYR A 103 21.07 -13.81 -8.00
N THR A 104 22.08 -14.15 -7.19
CA THR A 104 22.33 -13.49 -5.89
C THR A 104 22.64 -12.00 -6.04
N THR A 105 23.25 -11.62 -7.18
CA THR A 105 23.55 -10.22 -7.52
C THR A 105 22.29 -9.38 -7.62
N ILE A 106 21.19 -9.94 -8.14
CA ILE A 106 19.89 -9.23 -8.24
C ILE A 106 19.32 -8.96 -6.84
N SER A 107 19.35 -9.98 -5.98
CA SER A 107 18.87 -9.84 -4.60
C SER A 107 19.68 -8.79 -3.82
N TYR A 108 21.02 -8.84 -3.95
CA TYR A 108 21.91 -7.84 -3.36
C TYR A 108 21.64 -6.42 -3.90
N PHE A 109 21.51 -6.28 -5.22
CA PHE A 109 21.23 -5.00 -5.86
C PHE A 109 19.91 -4.37 -5.34
N ARG A 110 18.84 -5.16 -5.28
CA ARG A 110 17.55 -4.67 -4.73
C ARG A 110 17.66 -4.24 -3.27
N ALA A 111 18.32 -5.06 -2.43
CA ALA A 111 18.34 -4.83 -1.00
C ALA A 111 19.35 -3.76 -0.56
N GLN A 112 20.51 -3.70 -1.22
CA GLN A 112 21.64 -2.89 -0.75
C GLN A 112 21.91 -1.65 -1.61
N ARG A 113 21.55 -1.68 -2.90
CA ARG A 113 21.83 -0.59 -3.82
C ARG A 113 20.62 0.30 -4.08
N LEU A 114 19.48 -0.31 -4.38
CA LEU A 114 18.26 0.45 -4.64
C LEU A 114 17.53 0.83 -3.33
N GLY A 115 17.00 -0.15 -2.59
CA GLY A 115 16.06 0.13 -1.52
C GLY A 115 14.74 0.74 -2.04
N GLU A 116 13.79 0.99 -1.14
CA GLU A 116 12.49 1.52 -1.52
C GLU A 116 12.58 2.94 -2.09
N GLU A 117 13.33 3.82 -1.42
CA GLU A 117 13.52 5.22 -1.82
C GLU A 117 14.00 5.37 -3.27
N LYS A 118 15.03 4.61 -3.67
CA LYS A 118 15.56 4.67 -5.03
C LYS A 118 14.61 4.07 -6.06
N PHE A 119 13.83 3.03 -5.68
CA PHE A 119 12.78 2.51 -6.54
C PHE A 119 11.64 3.51 -6.76
N GLN A 120 11.30 4.32 -5.76
CA GLN A 120 10.37 5.43 -5.94
C GLN A 120 10.87 6.39 -7.01
N LEU A 121 12.15 6.80 -6.95
CA LEU A 121 12.76 7.65 -7.97
C LEU A 121 12.73 7.02 -9.38
N VAL A 122 12.84 5.69 -9.49
CA VAL A 122 12.70 4.99 -10.78
C VAL A 122 11.28 5.15 -11.33
N LEU A 123 10.25 4.93 -10.50
CA LEU A 123 8.86 5.14 -10.92
C LEU A 123 8.64 6.60 -11.33
N ASP A 124 9.15 7.55 -10.55
CA ASP A 124 9.02 8.98 -10.80
C ASP A 124 9.61 9.40 -12.14
N GLN A 125 10.75 8.82 -12.52
CA GLN A 125 11.36 9.06 -13.84
C GLN A 125 10.50 8.50 -14.98
N ILE A 126 9.90 7.33 -14.81
CA ILE A 126 8.96 6.79 -15.81
C ILE A 126 7.71 7.66 -15.93
N VAL A 127 7.17 8.16 -14.82
CA VAL A 127 6.02 9.09 -14.82
C VAL A 127 6.40 10.41 -15.53
N ARG A 128 7.59 10.96 -15.24
CA ARG A 128 8.10 12.16 -15.95
C ARG A 128 8.18 11.96 -17.45
N GLN A 129 8.74 10.83 -17.90
CA GLN A 129 8.77 10.52 -19.32
C GLN A 129 7.36 10.42 -19.93
N CYS A 130 6.37 9.93 -19.18
CA CYS A 130 4.97 9.95 -19.61
C CYS A 130 4.42 11.38 -19.72
N ILE A 131 4.80 12.29 -18.81
CA ILE A 131 4.42 13.72 -18.85
C ILE A 131 5.07 14.39 -20.06
N ASP A 132 6.39 14.24 -20.24
CA ASP A 132 7.17 14.86 -21.32
C ASP A 132 6.67 14.43 -22.71
N LYS A 133 6.19 13.19 -22.83
CA LYS A 133 5.58 12.67 -24.06
C LYS A 133 4.08 12.99 -24.21
N GLY A 134 3.52 13.81 -23.31
CA GLY A 134 2.11 14.21 -23.35
C GLY A 134 1.10 13.11 -23.04
N VAL A 135 1.57 11.97 -22.50
CA VAL A 135 0.71 10.83 -22.12
C VAL A 135 -0.02 11.10 -20.82
N VAL A 136 0.58 11.87 -19.90
CA VAL A 136 -0.02 12.29 -18.63
C VAL A 136 -0.25 13.79 -18.65
N LYS A 137 -1.48 14.24 -18.40
CA LYS A 137 -1.88 15.66 -18.32
C LYS A 137 -2.17 16.09 -16.89
N GLY A 138 -2.50 15.15 -16.01
CA GLY A 138 -2.78 15.39 -14.59
C GLY A 138 -4.13 16.06 -14.30
N ASN A 139 -5.02 16.19 -15.29
CA ASN A 139 -6.28 16.92 -15.11
C ASN A 139 -7.33 16.15 -14.31
N ARG A 140 -7.57 14.89 -14.68
CA ARG A 140 -8.57 14.02 -14.06
C ARG A 140 -7.89 12.76 -13.56
N GLN A 141 -8.04 12.51 -12.26
CA GLN A 141 -7.40 11.37 -11.61
C GLN A 141 -8.41 10.55 -10.83
N ILE A 142 -8.07 9.28 -10.64
CA ILE A 142 -8.86 8.33 -9.87
C ILE A 142 -7.95 7.71 -8.80
N ILE A 143 -8.44 7.65 -7.55
CA ILE A 143 -7.76 7.03 -6.43
C ILE A 143 -8.51 5.79 -5.94
N ASP A 144 -7.78 4.71 -5.66
CA ASP A 144 -8.32 3.49 -5.02
C ASP A 144 -7.18 2.68 -4.40
N SER A 145 -7.53 1.65 -3.64
CA SER A 145 -6.57 0.74 -3.02
C SER A 145 -6.80 -0.72 -3.40
N THR A 146 -5.73 -1.51 -3.31
CA THR A 146 -5.82 -2.96 -3.50
C THR A 146 -4.98 -3.71 -2.47
N HIS A 147 -5.43 -4.91 -2.09
CA HIS A 147 -4.73 -5.76 -1.15
C HIS A 147 -3.62 -6.57 -1.82
N ILE A 148 -2.50 -6.68 -1.12
CA ILE A 148 -1.35 -7.51 -1.46
C ILE A 148 -1.19 -8.56 -0.38
N ARG A 149 -1.20 -9.84 -0.75
CA ARG A 149 -0.95 -10.94 0.19
C ARG A 149 0.52 -10.98 0.58
N ALA A 150 0.80 -11.00 1.89
CA ALA A 150 2.15 -11.22 2.38
C ALA A 150 2.64 -12.64 2.08
N ASN A 151 3.96 -12.79 1.99
CA ASN A 151 4.62 -14.09 1.81
C ASN A 151 4.84 -14.78 3.17
N ILE A 152 3.73 -15.04 3.86
CA ILE A 152 3.72 -15.67 5.19
C ILE A 152 2.69 -16.80 5.24
N SER A 153 2.91 -17.74 6.16
CA SER A 153 1.88 -18.66 6.62
C SER A 153 1.27 -18.08 7.89
N VAL A 154 -0.04 -17.90 7.91
CA VAL A 154 -0.77 -17.48 9.11
C VAL A 154 -1.18 -18.74 9.85
N GLY A 155 -0.51 -19.04 10.94
CA GLY A 155 -0.82 -20.15 11.84
C GLY A 155 -1.88 -19.79 12.90
N SER A 156 -2.12 -20.71 13.84
CA SER A 156 -2.91 -20.42 15.03
C SER A 156 -2.21 -19.37 15.91
N ILE A 157 -2.98 -18.70 16.74
CA ILE A 157 -2.45 -17.72 17.70
C ILE A 157 -1.45 -18.36 18.67
N THR A 158 -1.79 -19.53 19.20
CA THR A 158 -0.91 -20.35 20.04
C THR A 158 0.40 -20.69 19.32
N GLY A 159 0.32 -21.07 18.05
CA GLY A 159 1.51 -21.34 17.22
C GLY A 159 2.38 -20.12 16.97
N LEU A 160 1.80 -18.92 16.90
CA LEU A 160 2.56 -17.66 16.77
C LEU A 160 3.38 -17.37 18.03
N VAL A 161 2.77 -17.41 19.22
CA VAL A 161 3.46 -17.18 20.51
C VAL A 161 4.57 -18.22 20.69
N ARG A 162 4.26 -19.49 20.44
CA ARG A 162 5.26 -20.59 20.47
C ARG A 162 6.43 -20.30 19.53
N LYS A 163 6.18 -19.85 18.32
CA LYS A 163 7.23 -19.56 17.35
C LYS A 163 8.12 -18.39 17.77
N CYS A 164 7.55 -17.33 18.34
CA CYS A 164 8.33 -16.23 18.91
C CYS A 164 9.21 -16.74 20.07
N ARG A 165 8.66 -17.56 20.98
CA ARG A 165 9.40 -18.18 22.08
C ARG A 165 10.56 -19.04 21.56
N GLU A 166 10.32 -19.91 20.56
CA GLU A 166 11.39 -20.72 19.95
C GLU A 166 12.50 -19.87 19.32
N ASN A 167 12.17 -18.72 18.73
CA ASN A 167 13.17 -17.81 18.17
C ASN A 167 14.04 -17.22 19.28
N VAL A 168 13.44 -16.70 20.36
CA VAL A 168 14.19 -16.22 21.55
C VAL A 168 15.15 -17.28 22.04
N LEU A 169 14.69 -18.53 22.24
CA LEU A 169 15.53 -19.63 22.68
C LEU A 169 16.74 -19.88 21.77
N LYS A 170 16.52 -19.87 20.45
CA LYS A 170 17.60 -20.03 19.46
C LYS A 170 18.62 -18.90 19.52
N THR A 171 18.15 -17.67 19.69
CA THR A 171 19.03 -16.50 19.72
C THR A 171 19.78 -16.38 21.02
N VAL A 172 19.15 -16.72 22.16
CA VAL A 172 19.85 -16.89 23.47
C VAL A 172 21.00 -17.90 23.36
N LYS A 173 20.75 -19.06 22.72
CA LYS A 173 21.79 -20.09 22.53
C LYS A 173 22.94 -19.59 21.65
N LYS A 174 22.69 -18.77 20.66
CA LYS A 174 23.74 -18.16 19.82
C LYS A 174 24.56 -17.13 20.60
N GLN A 175 23.94 -16.39 21.51
CA GLN A 175 24.61 -15.34 22.27
C GLN A 175 25.39 -15.90 23.45
N ASP A 176 24.83 -16.83 24.24
CA ASP A 176 25.45 -17.41 25.42
C ASP A 176 24.89 -18.82 25.68
N VAL A 177 25.73 -19.82 25.42
CA VAL A 177 25.37 -21.24 25.62
C VAL A 177 25.09 -21.55 27.10
N GLY A 178 25.81 -20.92 28.04
CA GLY A 178 25.62 -21.16 29.47
C GLY A 178 24.29 -20.63 30.02
N ILE A 179 23.77 -19.50 29.46
CA ILE A 179 22.40 -19.08 29.76
C ILE A 179 21.41 -20.10 29.21
N ALA A 180 21.64 -20.56 27.97
CA ALA A 180 20.79 -21.55 27.34
C ALA A 180 20.71 -22.88 28.13
N GLU A 181 21.83 -23.36 28.67
CA GLU A 181 21.89 -24.57 29.49
C GLU A 181 21.18 -24.37 30.84
N LYS A 182 21.40 -23.22 31.48
CA LYS A 182 20.78 -22.90 32.77
C LYS A 182 19.25 -22.78 32.68
N LEU A 183 18.74 -22.26 31.56
CA LEU A 183 17.29 -22.14 31.31
C LEU A 183 16.63 -23.47 30.90
N GLY A 184 17.39 -24.59 30.87
CA GLY A 184 16.84 -25.91 30.54
C GLY A 184 16.20 -25.97 29.15
N LEU A 185 16.77 -25.30 28.15
CA LEU A 185 16.16 -25.09 26.83
C LEU A 185 15.76 -26.39 26.12
N LYS A 186 16.33 -27.55 26.48
CA LYS A 186 15.92 -28.84 25.93
C LYS A 186 14.51 -29.27 26.39
N GLU A 187 14.15 -28.97 27.63
CA GLU A 187 12.82 -29.28 28.19
C GLU A 187 11.74 -28.34 27.65
N LEU A 188 12.07 -27.06 27.44
CA LEU A 188 11.17 -26.08 26.84
C LEU A 188 10.83 -26.39 25.36
N GLN A 189 11.76 -27.04 24.64
CA GLN A 189 11.47 -27.51 23.27
C GLN A 189 10.53 -28.73 23.26
N ALA A 190 10.61 -29.59 24.28
CA ALA A 190 9.74 -30.76 24.41
C ALA A 190 8.28 -30.39 24.77
N ALA A 191 8.07 -29.31 25.52
CA ALA A 191 6.74 -28.83 25.89
C ALA A 191 5.87 -28.43 24.68
N GLY A 192 6.45 -28.22 23.51
CA GLY A 192 5.76 -27.91 22.28
C GLY A 192 4.85 -29.00 21.69
N SER A 193 4.92 -30.23 22.21
CA SER A 193 4.18 -31.40 21.71
C SER A 193 2.94 -31.76 22.55
N VAL A 194 2.63 -31.03 23.61
CA VAL A 194 1.49 -31.31 24.49
C VAL A 194 0.17 -30.99 23.81
N LYS A 195 -0.75 -31.97 23.76
CA LYS A 195 -2.14 -31.74 23.33
C LYS A 195 -2.92 -31.11 24.50
N PHE A 196 -3.51 -29.96 24.26
CA PHE A 196 -4.35 -29.25 25.24
C PHE A 196 -5.81 -29.66 25.08
N ALA A 197 -6.61 -29.55 26.14
CA ALA A 197 -8.02 -29.89 26.14
C ALA A 197 -8.84 -28.89 25.30
N SER A 198 -8.44 -27.62 25.27
CA SER A 198 -9.05 -26.59 24.43
C SER A 198 -8.00 -25.65 23.79
N PRO A 199 -8.34 -24.96 22.68
CA PRO A 199 -7.46 -23.94 22.09
C PRO A 199 -7.15 -22.78 23.05
N GLU A 200 -8.10 -22.39 23.91
CA GLU A 200 -7.96 -21.32 24.90
C GLU A 200 -6.96 -21.72 25.99
N GLU A 201 -7.07 -22.93 26.53
CA GLU A 201 -6.11 -23.47 27.51
C GLU A 201 -4.71 -23.52 26.91
N GLY A 202 -4.59 -23.97 25.66
CA GLY A 202 -3.31 -24.02 24.96
C GLY A 202 -2.69 -22.64 24.76
N LEU A 203 -3.48 -21.62 24.46
CA LEU A 203 -3.02 -20.24 24.34
C LEU A 203 -2.56 -19.69 25.69
N GLN A 204 -3.35 -19.87 26.75
CA GLN A 204 -3.04 -19.37 28.08
C GLN A 204 -1.70 -19.93 28.58
N LYS A 205 -1.49 -21.22 28.46
CA LYS A 205 -0.21 -21.86 28.84
C LYS A 205 0.99 -21.39 28.02
N GLU A 206 0.80 -21.12 26.72
CA GLU A 206 1.90 -20.56 25.92
C GLU A 206 2.21 -19.12 26.30
N ILE A 207 1.21 -18.31 26.68
CA ILE A 207 1.42 -16.95 27.19
C ILE A 207 2.18 -16.98 28.52
N GLU A 208 1.78 -17.83 29.46
CA GLU A 208 2.48 -18.02 30.74
C GLU A 208 3.94 -18.44 30.52
N ALA A 209 4.18 -19.48 29.70
CA ALA A 209 5.52 -19.91 29.35
C ALA A 209 6.36 -18.85 28.62
N ALA A 210 5.73 -17.96 27.88
CA ALA A 210 6.41 -16.84 27.24
C ALA A 210 6.82 -15.76 28.26
N GLY A 211 5.94 -15.44 29.22
CA GLY A 211 6.24 -14.54 30.33
C GLY A 211 7.41 -15.05 31.18
N ASP A 212 7.34 -16.30 31.62
CA ASP A 212 8.40 -16.94 32.38
C ASP A 212 9.76 -16.94 31.67
N LEU A 213 9.74 -17.16 30.34
CA LEU A 213 10.96 -17.07 29.52
C LEU A 213 11.52 -15.65 29.45
N LEU A 214 10.69 -14.64 29.24
CA LEU A 214 11.09 -13.23 29.18
C LEU A 214 11.77 -12.82 30.51
N ASP A 215 11.13 -13.13 31.62
CA ASP A 215 11.65 -12.82 32.96
C ASP A 215 12.98 -13.55 33.23
N SER A 216 13.05 -14.84 32.91
CA SER A 216 14.23 -15.65 33.10
C SER A 216 15.42 -15.19 32.26
N VAL A 217 15.22 -14.92 30.98
CA VAL A 217 16.28 -14.40 30.09
C VAL A 217 16.75 -13.03 30.57
N THR A 218 15.84 -12.14 30.97
CA THR A 218 16.17 -10.80 31.47
C THR A 218 16.97 -10.87 32.75
N ALA A 219 16.60 -11.75 33.69
CA ALA A 219 17.32 -11.96 34.94
C ALA A 219 18.73 -12.49 34.69
N GLU A 220 18.92 -13.51 33.84
CA GLU A 220 20.22 -14.08 33.53
C GLU A 220 21.15 -13.10 32.82
N LEU A 221 20.63 -12.31 31.90
CA LEU A 221 21.41 -11.24 31.23
C LEU A 221 21.90 -10.20 32.26
N ARG A 222 21.06 -9.82 33.24
CA ARG A 222 21.44 -8.90 34.32
C ARG A 222 22.53 -9.51 35.23
N VAL A 223 22.38 -10.77 35.63
CA VAL A 223 23.36 -11.47 36.45
C VAL A 223 24.73 -11.52 35.77
N LYS A 224 24.77 -11.84 34.50
CA LYS A 224 26.00 -11.87 33.69
C LYS A 224 26.46 -10.49 33.20
N LYS A 225 25.75 -9.42 33.49
CA LYS A 225 26.01 -8.06 32.95
C LYS A 225 26.15 -8.04 31.42
N LEU A 226 25.38 -8.88 30.71
CA LEU A 226 25.39 -8.95 29.27
C LEU A 226 24.31 -8.07 28.68
N VAL A 227 24.64 -7.38 27.60
CA VAL A 227 23.68 -6.63 26.76
C VAL A 227 23.19 -7.57 25.66
N PRO A 228 21.87 -7.71 25.45
CA PRO A 228 21.36 -8.50 24.33
C PRO A 228 21.86 -7.94 23.01
N ASN A 229 22.35 -8.81 22.13
CA ASN A 229 22.71 -8.43 20.78
C ASN A 229 21.44 -8.02 20.00
N GLU A 230 21.61 -7.43 18.82
CA GLU A 230 20.48 -6.89 18.04
C GLU A 230 19.44 -7.96 17.66
N GLU A 231 19.90 -9.20 17.37
CA GLU A 231 19.01 -10.33 17.02
C GLU A 231 18.17 -10.73 18.23
N LEU A 232 18.79 -10.91 19.40
CA LEU A 232 18.08 -11.28 20.63
C LEU A 232 17.13 -10.17 21.10
N ARG A 233 17.53 -8.92 21.02
CA ARG A 233 16.67 -7.79 21.39
C ARG A 233 15.39 -7.77 20.54
N LYS A 234 15.52 -7.92 19.23
CA LYS A 234 14.37 -8.01 18.31
C LYS A 234 13.44 -9.19 18.62
N ASP A 235 14.01 -10.36 18.91
CA ASP A 235 13.20 -11.54 19.22
C ASP A 235 12.47 -11.40 20.56
N LEU A 236 13.09 -10.76 21.57
CA LEU A 236 12.45 -10.43 22.85
C LEU A 236 11.29 -9.44 22.66
N GLU A 237 11.53 -8.32 21.96
CA GLU A 237 10.49 -7.33 21.63
C GLU A 237 9.31 -7.97 20.87
N LEU A 238 9.58 -8.90 19.96
CA LEU A 238 8.53 -9.62 19.23
C LEU A 238 7.73 -10.56 20.11
N LEU A 239 8.37 -11.23 21.07
CA LEU A 239 7.70 -12.11 22.02
C LEU A 239 6.82 -11.28 22.97
N GLU A 240 7.35 -10.19 23.53
CA GLU A 240 6.58 -9.23 24.35
C GLU A 240 5.34 -8.71 23.59
N LYS A 241 5.52 -8.27 22.34
CA LYS A 241 4.41 -7.82 21.50
C LYS A 241 3.40 -8.94 21.24
N ALA A 242 3.84 -10.16 20.96
CA ALA A 242 2.94 -11.28 20.71
C ALA A 242 2.07 -11.61 21.92
N VAL A 243 2.60 -11.47 23.14
CA VAL A 243 1.88 -11.64 24.40
C VAL A 243 0.91 -10.47 24.62
N ALA A 244 1.39 -9.22 24.59
CA ALA A 244 0.60 -8.01 24.82
C ALA A 244 -0.57 -7.88 23.82
N ASP A 245 -0.34 -8.19 22.55
CA ASP A 245 -1.38 -8.15 21.51
C ASP A 245 -2.58 -9.08 21.83
N ARG A 246 -2.42 -10.06 22.69
CA ARG A 246 -3.47 -11.02 23.09
C ARG A 246 -4.19 -10.58 24.35
N GLU A 247 -3.46 -10.06 25.31
CA GLU A 247 -4.02 -9.57 26.57
C GLU A 247 -4.87 -8.31 26.37
N GLU A 248 -4.39 -7.35 25.56
CA GLU A 248 -5.01 -6.05 25.35
C GLU A 248 -6.02 -6.01 24.19
N HIS A 249 -6.29 -7.11 23.50
CA HIS A 249 -7.10 -7.13 22.28
C HIS A 249 -6.68 -6.09 21.24
N ALA A 250 -5.38 -5.89 21.06
CA ALA A 250 -4.79 -4.89 20.20
C ALA A 250 -5.36 -4.94 18.76
N LYS A 251 -5.60 -3.76 18.19
CA LYS A 251 -6.06 -3.63 16.79
C LYS A 251 -4.95 -3.89 15.78
N ASP A 252 -3.69 -3.70 16.19
CA ASP A 252 -2.48 -3.84 15.38
C ASP A 252 -1.70 -5.13 15.72
N LYS A 253 -2.40 -6.28 15.61
CA LYS A 253 -1.87 -7.59 16.02
C LYS A 253 -0.78 -8.10 15.11
N LEU A 254 0.29 -8.65 15.70
CA LEU A 254 1.32 -9.39 15.01
C LEU A 254 0.72 -10.64 14.35
N LEU A 255 1.02 -10.87 13.07
CA LEU A 255 0.55 -12.04 12.32
C LEU A 255 1.63 -13.11 12.16
N SER A 256 2.89 -12.70 12.08
CA SER A 256 4.00 -13.60 11.83
C SER A 256 5.32 -13.01 12.35
N PRO A 257 6.19 -13.81 12.98
CA PRO A 257 7.50 -13.32 13.41
C PRO A 257 8.50 -13.17 12.27
N VAL A 258 8.18 -13.67 11.06
CA VAL A 258 9.06 -13.55 9.88
C VAL A 258 8.69 -12.36 8.98
N ASP A 259 7.56 -11.73 9.24
CA ASP A 259 7.09 -10.53 8.57
C ASP A 259 6.29 -9.70 9.59
N THR A 260 7.00 -8.85 10.30
CA THR A 260 6.49 -8.11 11.46
C THR A 260 5.58 -6.96 11.09
N ASP A 261 5.58 -6.55 9.82
CA ASP A 261 4.84 -5.41 9.29
C ASP A 261 3.51 -5.82 8.64
N ALA A 262 3.39 -7.10 8.26
CA ALA A 262 2.15 -7.62 7.70
C ALA A 262 1.01 -7.52 8.72
N ARG A 263 -0.16 -7.03 8.26
CA ARG A 263 -1.36 -6.90 9.09
C ARG A 263 -2.55 -7.57 8.42
N MET A 264 -3.59 -7.82 9.24
CA MET A 264 -4.85 -8.35 8.73
C MET A 264 -5.70 -7.23 8.13
N GLY A 265 -5.89 -7.26 6.83
CA GLY A 265 -6.85 -6.41 6.13
C GLY A 265 -8.19 -7.11 5.95
N LYS A 266 -9.27 -6.33 5.83
CA LYS A 266 -10.62 -6.82 5.59
C LYS A 266 -11.18 -6.17 4.32
N LYS A 267 -11.69 -6.99 3.38
CA LYS A 267 -12.45 -6.50 2.23
C LYS A 267 -13.76 -7.31 2.13
N ALA A 268 -14.88 -6.64 2.31
CA ALA A 268 -16.17 -7.28 2.52
C ALA A 268 -16.09 -8.29 3.69
N GLN A 269 -16.33 -9.58 3.46
CA GLN A 269 -16.25 -10.63 4.49
C GLN A 269 -14.91 -11.40 4.48
N LYS A 270 -13.99 -11.07 3.54
CA LYS A 270 -12.72 -11.78 3.41
C LYS A 270 -11.61 -11.07 4.16
N LEU A 271 -10.81 -11.83 4.90
CA LEU A 271 -9.61 -11.37 5.59
C LEU A 271 -8.38 -11.65 4.73
N TRP A 272 -7.43 -10.71 4.71
CA TRP A 272 -6.20 -10.80 3.93
C TRP A 272 -5.00 -10.43 4.81
N PRO A 273 -4.08 -11.38 5.06
CA PRO A 273 -2.83 -11.04 5.71
C PRO A 273 -1.89 -10.36 4.72
N GLY A 274 -1.38 -9.20 5.03
CA GLY A 274 -0.38 -8.53 4.20
C GLY A 274 -0.43 -7.01 4.21
N TYR A 275 -0.52 -6.43 3.02
CA TYR A 275 -0.33 -5.01 2.73
C TYR A 275 -1.45 -4.47 1.84
N LYS A 276 -1.48 -3.15 1.68
CA LYS A 276 -2.28 -2.45 0.66
C LYS A 276 -1.37 -1.63 -0.23
N ALA A 277 -1.69 -1.60 -1.53
CA ALA A 277 -1.21 -0.58 -2.45
C ALA A 277 -2.32 0.44 -2.68
N HIS A 278 -2.06 1.70 -2.39
CA HIS A 278 -2.88 2.84 -2.73
C HIS A 278 -2.37 3.42 -4.04
N LEU A 279 -3.26 3.69 -4.97
CA LEU A 279 -2.92 4.05 -6.34
C LEU A 279 -3.66 5.31 -6.76
N ILE A 280 -2.96 6.23 -7.44
CA ILE A 280 -3.57 7.32 -8.20
C ILE A 280 -3.26 7.08 -9.66
N ILE A 281 -4.29 7.11 -10.51
CA ILE A 281 -4.14 6.96 -11.97
C ILE A 281 -4.66 8.20 -12.71
N GLU A 282 -4.04 8.50 -13.83
CA GLU A 282 -4.62 9.39 -14.84
C GLU A 282 -5.86 8.72 -15.46
N GLU A 283 -7.01 9.40 -15.44
CA GLU A 283 -8.28 8.81 -15.89
C GLU A 283 -8.27 8.43 -17.37
N GLU A 284 -7.68 9.28 -18.24
CA GLU A 284 -7.71 9.10 -19.69
C GLU A 284 -6.79 7.96 -20.15
N THR A 285 -5.59 7.91 -19.61
CA THR A 285 -4.54 7.03 -20.08
C THR A 285 -4.33 5.78 -19.21
N GLY A 286 -4.76 5.82 -17.94
CA GLY A 286 -4.54 4.77 -16.97
C GLY A 286 -3.07 4.63 -16.55
N ILE A 287 -2.24 5.66 -16.75
CA ILE A 287 -0.90 5.72 -16.16
C ILE A 287 -1.04 5.96 -14.66
N ILE A 288 -0.30 5.22 -13.88
CA ILE A 288 -0.26 5.35 -12.42
C ILE A 288 0.72 6.46 -12.08
N THR A 289 0.23 7.53 -11.48
CA THR A 289 1.00 8.74 -11.16
C THR A 289 1.38 8.84 -9.70
N GLY A 290 0.75 8.06 -8.83
CA GLY A 290 1.07 7.96 -7.42
C GLY A 290 0.84 6.56 -6.90
N VAL A 291 1.75 6.10 -6.03
CA VAL A 291 1.64 4.81 -5.34
C VAL A 291 2.17 4.91 -3.94
N GLU A 292 1.48 4.27 -2.99
CA GLU A 292 1.89 4.15 -1.60
C GLU A 292 1.59 2.74 -1.10
N THR A 293 2.52 2.16 -0.32
CA THR A 293 2.34 0.83 0.26
C THR A 293 2.22 0.93 1.77
N THR A 294 1.17 0.36 2.32
CA THR A 294 0.89 0.37 3.77
C THR A 294 0.60 -1.03 4.29
N PRO A 295 0.67 -1.26 5.60
CA PRO A 295 0.08 -2.44 6.21
C PRO A 295 -1.41 -2.57 5.86
N ALA A 296 -1.93 -3.81 5.76
CA ALA A 296 -3.28 -4.05 5.23
C ALA A 296 -4.42 -3.47 6.10
N ASN A 297 -4.17 -3.14 7.37
CA ASN A 297 -5.13 -2.52 8.29
C ASN A 297 -5.18 -0.98 8.17
N ALA A 298 -4.28 -0.36 7.42
CA ALA A 298 -4.31 1.09 7.19
C ALA A 298 -5.62 1.53 6.52
N THR A 299 -6.10 2.72 6.88
CA THR A 299 -7.33 3.29 6.32
C THR A 299 -7.04 3.99 5.00
N ASP A 300 -7.89 3.78 4.00
CA ASP A 300 -7.66 4.34 2.66
C ASP A 300 -7.74 5.88 2.67
N GLY A 301 -8.70 6.44 3.42
CA GLY A 301 -8.87 7.90 3.50
C GLY A 301 -7.65 8.65 4.03
N SER A 302 -6.82 8.04 4.89
CA SER A 302 -5.63 8.68 5.44
C SER A 302 -4.53 8.92 4.39
N GLN A 303 -4.57 8.20 3.26
CA GLN A 303 -3.52 8.24 2.25
C GLN A 303 -3.75 9.31 1.17
N LEU A 304 -4.96 9.85 1.05
CA LEU A 304 -5.30 10.81 -0.02
C LEU A 304 -4.42 12.07 0.03
N LYS A 305 -4.38 12.75 1.16
CA LYS A 305 -3.61 14.00 1.31
C LYS A 305 -2.10 13.80 1.11
N PRO A 306 -1.44 12.82 1.76
CA PRO A 306 -0.02 12.57 1.56
C PRO A 306 0.33 12.28 0.10
N MET A 307 -0.44 11.43 -0.57
CA MET A 307 -0.18 11.04 -1.95
C MET A 307 -0.35 12.21 -2.93
N LEU A 308 -1.38 13.05 -2.78
CA LEU A 308 -1.55 14.24 -3.61
C LEU A 308 -0.44 15.26 -3.38
N LYS A 309 -0.02 15.45 -2.14
CA LYS A 309 1.08 16.37 -1.78
C LYS A 309 2.41 15.90 -2.39
N GLU A 310 2.70 14.60 -2.33
CA GLU A 310 3.92 14.05 -2.91
C GLU A 310 3.90 14.14 -4.44
N GLN A 311 2.75 13.83 -5.07
CA GLN A 311 2.56 13.96 -6.51
C GLN A 311 2.74 15.41 -6.99
N GLU A 312 2.21 16.39 -6.26
CA GLU A 312 2.42 17.81 -6.56
C GLU A 312 3.89 18.19 -6.45
N LYS A 313 4.56 17.77 -5.37
CA LYS A 313 5.98 18.07 -5.10
C LYS A 313 6.89 17.47 -6.17
N VAL A 314 6.66 16.19 -6.57
CA VAL A 314 7.56 15.45 -7.45
C VAL A 314 7.25 15.71 -8.93
N HIS A 315 5.98 15.78 -9.29
CA HIS A 315 5.53 15.83 -10.69
C HIS A 315 4.85 17.14 -11.08
N SER A 316 4.64 18.06 -10.12
CA SER A 316 3.88 19.30 -10.31
C SER A 316 2.44 19.06 -10.81
N ILE A 317 1.87 17.88 -10.51
CA ILE A 317 0.52 17.52 -10.87
C ILE A 317 -0.46 17.95 -9.79
N LYS A 318 -1.39 18.86 -10.16
CA LYS A 318 -2.56 19.26 -9.37
C LYS A 318 -3.82 18.87 -10.14
N PRO A 319 -4.53 17.81 -9.75
CA PRO A 319 -5.71 17.41 -10.50
C PRO A 319 -6.82 18.45 -10.39
N LYS A 320 -7.49 18.72 -11.53
CA LYS A 320 -8.72 19.53 -11.54
C LYS A 320 -9.89 18.75 -10.96
N GLU A 321 -9.91 17.43 -11.17
CA GLU A 321 -10.93 16.53 -10.66
C GLU A 321 -10.28 15.27 -10.08
N LEU A 322 -10.77 14.84 -8.93
CA LEU A 322 -10.38 13.57 -8.30
C LEU A 322 -11.62 12.72 -8.04
N THR A 323 -11.58 11.49 -8.52
CA THR A 323 -12.63 10.49 -8.29
C THR A 323 -12.14 9.44 -7.30
N GLY A 324 -12.96 9.12 -6.28
CA GLY A 324 -12.65 8.10 -5.28
C GLY A 324 -13.92 7.42 -4.77
N ASP A 325 -13.75 6.28 -4.10
CA ASP A 325 -14.86 5.63 -3.43
C ASP A 325 -15.16 6.28 -2.07
N LYS A 326 -16.17 5.75 -1.38
CA LYS A 326 -16.60 6.27 -0.07
C LYS A 326 -15.57 6.08 1.07
N ALA A 327 -14.49 5.32 0.87
CA ALA A 327 -13.42 5.20 1.86
C ALA A 327 -12.61 6.50 1.99
N TYR A 328 -12.70 7.37 0.99
CA TYR A 328 -12.04 8.68 0.94
C TYR A 328 -12.94 9.84 1.39
N ASP A 329 -14.17 9.61 1.84
CA ASP A 329 -15.19 10.62 2.21
C ASP A 329 -14.89 11.37 3.53
N TRP A 330 -13.66 11.44 3.94
CA TRP A 330 -13.28 12.17 5.15
C TRP A 330 -13.42 13.67 4.93
N GLY A 331 -14.04 14.36 5.92
CA GLY A 331 -14.24 15.81 5.84
C GLY A 331 -12.97 16.59 5.55
N GLU A 332 -11.88 16.21 6.23
CA GLU A 332 -10.55 16.79 5.99
C GLU A 332 -10.02 16.57 4.56
N ASN A 333 -10.37 15.45 3.92
CA ASN A 333 -9.98 15.19 2.54
C ASN A 333 -10.73 16.11 1.59
N LEU A 334 -12.05 16.24 1.77
CA LEU A 334 -12.89 17.12 0.96
C LEU A 334 -12.52 18.59 1.12
N GLU A 335 -12.24 19.04 2.36
CA GLU A 335 -11.71 20.36 2.64
C GLU A 335 -10.39 20.62 1.90
N SER A 336 -9.43 19.67 1.99
CA SER A 336 -8.14 19.78 1.30
C SER A 336 -8.30 19.86 -0.22
N LEU A 337 -9.20 19.07 -0.80
CA LEU A 337 -9.50 19.12 -2.23
C LEU A 337 -10.09 20.47 -2.63
N ALA A 338 -11.06 20.97 -1.87
CA ALA A 338 -11.66 22.29 -2.11
C ALA A 338 -10.61 23.41 -1.99
N GLY A 339 -9.74 23.38 -0.96
CA GLY A 339 -8.65 24.32 -0.79
C GLY A 339 -7.68 24.34 -1.97
N ASN A 340 -7.44 23.19 -2.58
CA ASN A 340 -6.63 23.05 -3.81
C ASN A 340 -7.40 23.32 -5.11
N LYS A 341 -8.67 23.72 -5.03
CA LYS A 341 -9.58 23.92 -6.19
C LYS A 341 -9.77 22.65 -7.02
N THR A 342 -9.64 21.48 -6.39
CA THR A 342 -9.89 20.17 -7.01
C THR A 342 -11.34 19.75 -6.78
N ILE A 343 -12.07 19.45 -7.85
CA ILE A 343 -13.44 18.95 -7.79
C ILE A 343 -13.42 17.50 -7.28
N ALA A 344 -14.15 17.25 -6.19
CA ALA A 344 -14.25 15.92 -5.58
C ALA A 344 -15.44 15.14 -6.16
N ASN A 345 -15.17 14.09 -6.94
CA ASN A 345 -16.17 13.10 -7.37
C ASN A 345 -16.11 11.89 -6.43
N ILE A 346 -16.36 12.10 -5.13
CA ILE A 346 -16.24 11.10 -4.07
C ILE A 346 -17.62 10.75 -3.53
N ALA A 347 -17.98 9.46 -3.57
CA ALA A 347 -19.24 9.00 -3.00
C ALA A 347 -19.20 9.12 -1.48
N LEU A 348 -20.24 9.69 -0.89
CA LEU A 348 -20.34 9.80 0.55
C LEU A 348 -20.98 8.55 1.15
N SER A 349 -20.53 8.17 2.34
CA SER A 349 -21.17 7.15 3.15
C SER A 349 -22.59 7.62 3.52
N LYS A 350 -23.59 6.78 3.26
CA LYS A 350 -24.96 7.08 3.66
C LYS A 350 -25.01 7.25 5.16
N GLN A 351 -25.54 8.37 5.61
CA GLN A 351 -25.91 8.55 7.02
C GLN A 351 -27.18 7.73 7.28
N VAL A 352 -27.04 6.41 7.37
CA VAL A 352 -28.18 5.53 7.58
C VAL A 352 -28.46 5.46 9.07
N ASN A 353 -29.48 6.18 9.49
CA ASN A 353 -30.11 5.93 10.78
C ASN A 353 -31.26 4.94 10.54
N HIS A 354 -30.98 3.64 10.55
CA HIS A 354 -31.98 2.57 10.35
C HIS A 354 -33.20 2.66 11.29
N ARG A 355 -33.11 3.42 12.38
CA ARG A 355 -34.22 3.66 13.31
C ARG A 355 -35.19 4.75 12.83
N ASN A 356 -34.86 5.47 11.76
CA ASN A 356 -35.59 6.67 11.34
C ASN A 356 -35.87 6.68 9.82
N GLU A 357 -36.19 5.54 9.21
CA GLU A 357 -36.67 5.50 7.83
C GLU A 357 -37.90 6.40 7.67
N GLY A 358 -37.85 7.29 6.66
CA GLY A 358 -38.92 8.29 6.42
C GLY A 358 -38.83 9.59 7.24
N TYR A 359 -37.79 9.74 8.07
CA TYR A 359 -37.52 10.98 8.81
C TYR A 359 -36.57 11.90 8.07
N PHE A 360 -36.73 13.21 8.32
CA PHE A 360 -35.80 14.21 7.83
C PHE A 360 -34.36 13.89 8.23
N THR A 361 -33.47 13.99 7.27
CA THR A 361 -32.00 13.80 7.41
C THR A 361 -31.32 15.15 7.60
N VAL A 362 -30.00 15.17 7.73
CA VAL A 362 -29.22 16.42 7.79
C VAL A 362 -29.41 17.28 6.53
N ASP A 363 -29.61 16.63 5.38
CA ASP A 363 -29.77 17.31 4.08
C ASP A 363 -31.05 18.15 4.00
N ASP A 364 -32.05 17.85 4.81
CA ASP A 364 -33.32 18.60 4.87
C ASP A 364 -33.21 19.88 5.73
N PHE A 365 -32.05 20.09 6.40
CA PHE A 365 -31.81 21.26 7.23
C PHE A 365 -30.83 22.21 6.53
N LEU A 366 -31.10 23.52 6.60
CA LEU A 366 -30.21 24.53 6.02
C LEU A 366 -29.24 25.03 7.09
N TYR A 367 -27.96 24.72 6.92
CA TYR A 367 -26.89 25.16 7.80
C TYR A 367 -26.23 26.44 7.26
N ASP A 368 -26.16 27.46 8.10
CA ASP A 368 -25.42 28.70 7.90
C ASP A 368 -24.12 28.62 8.72
N PRO A 369 -22.96 28.36 8.09
CA PRO A 369 -21.68 28.21 8.78
C PRO A 369 -21.14 29.54 9.32
N GLU A 370 -21.44 30.67 8.69
CA GLU A 370 -20.92 32.00 9.11
C GLU A 370 -21.55 32.43 10.43
N ASN A 371 -22.84 32.20 10.59
CA ASN A 371 -23.57 32.60 11.80
C ASN A 371 -23.83 31.43 12.77
N ILE A 372 -23.34 30.23 12.49
CA ILE A 372 -23.56 29.00 13.27
C ILE A 372 -25.06 28.81 13.57
N LYS A 373 -25.89 28.82 12.52
CA LYS A 373 -27.35 28.68 12.60
C LYS A 373 -27.84 27.49 11.79
N LEU A 374 -28.88 26.85 12.28
CA LEU A 374 -29.50 25.74 11.56
C LEU A 374 -31.00 25.98 11.43
N MET A 375 -31.50 26.00 10.19
CA MET A 375 -32.93 26.12 9.91
C MET A 375 -33.52 24.75 9.59
N CYS A 376 -34.63 24.40 10.23
CA CYS A 376 -35.34 23.14 9.98
C CYS A 376 -36.29 23.26 8.78
N PRO A 377 -36.82 22.12 8.23
CA PRO A 377 -37.78 22.12 7.14
C PRO A 377 -39.07 22.92 7.36
N ALA A 378 -39.43 23.18 8.62
CA ALA A 378 -40.58 24.03 8.98
C ALA A 378 -40.21 25.52 9.12
N GLY A 379 -38.99 25.94 8.75
CA GLY A 379 -38.52 27.31 8.80
C GLY A 379 -38.05 27.81 10.18
N HIS A 380 -38.06 26.98 11.21
CA HIS A 380 -37.58 27.41 12.54
C HIS A 380 -36.04 27.40 12.56
N ILE A 381 -35.44 28.45 13.15
CA ILE A 381 -34.01 28.61 13.27
C ILE A 381 -33.58 28.21 14.71
N SER A 382 -32.52 27.43 14.79
CA SER A 382 -31.81 27.14 16.04
C SER A 382 -30.42 27.77 16.02
N THR A 383 -30.12 28.53 17.05
CA THR A 383 -28.79 29.02 17.40
C THR A 383 -28.28 28.32 18.67
N ASN A 384 -29.11 27.48 19.28
CA ASN A 384 -28.77 26.71 20.47
C ASN A 384 -28.00 25.47 20.04
N CYS A 385 -26.66 25.58 20.01
CA CYS A 385 -25.75 24.49 19.70
C CYS A 385 -24.69 24.36 20.79
N TYR A 386 -24.10 23.19 20.86
CA TYR A 386 -22.88 22.95 21.63
C TYR A 386 -21.87 22.18 20.74
N GLU A 387 -20.63 22.52 20.93
CA GLU A 387 -19.54 21.92 20.21
C GLU A 387 -19.28 20.49 20.73
N LEU A 388 -19.21 19.54 19.83
CA LEU A 388 -18.83 18.17 20.14
C LEU A 388 -17.38 17.95 19.76
N ILE A 389 -16.48 18.16 20.74
CA ILE A 389 -15.07 17.75 20.65
C ILE A 389 -14.96 16.33 21.21
N LEU A 390 -14.63 15.46 20.54
CA LEU A 390 -14.89 14.10 20.15
C LEU A 390 -14.16 12.98 20.81
N ALA A 391 -13.46 13.14 21.91
CA ALA A 391 -12.81 12.03 22.59
C ALA A 391 -13.79 11.04 23.27
N LYS A 392 -14.99 11.49 23.64
CA LYS A 392 -15.93 10.71 24.48
C LYS A 392 -16.94 9.84 23.74
N TYR A 393 -17.22 10.11 22.45
CA TYR A 393 -18.34 9.46 21.73
C TYR A 393 -17.96 8.70 20.47
N GLN A 394 -16.66 8.41 20.23
CA GLN A 394 -16.18 7.69 19.03
C GLN A 394 -16.64 8.29 17.68
N LEU A 395 -17.10 9.54 17.67
CA LEU A 395 -17.45 10.26 16.47
C LEU A 395 -16.19 10.88 15.89
N ASN A 396 -15.62 10.32 14.82
CA ASN A 396 -14.42 10.83 14.13
C ASN A 396 -14.66 12.15 13.35
N LYS A 397 -15.67 12.92 13.70
CA LYS A 397 -16.08 14.13 12.96
C LYS A 397 -16.40 15.25 13.94
N PRO A 398 -15.53 16.26 14.11
CA PRO A 398 -15.85 17.42 14.94
C PRO A 398 -17.01 18.22 14.34
N GLY A 399 -17.82 18.85 15.20
CA GLY A 399 -18.98 19.60 14.72
C GLY A 399 -19.89 20.14 15.82
N TYR A 400 -21.03 20.65 15.43
CA TYR A 400 -22.05 21.21 16.31
C TYR A 400 -23.26 20.31 16.44
N ALA A 401 -23.78 20.16 17.68
CA ALA A 401 -25.06 19.55 17.93
C ALA A 401 -26.09 20.63 18.19
N PHE A 402 -26.95 20.91 17.21
CA PHE A 402 -28.05 21.86 17.32
C PHE A 402 -29.26 21.25 18.04
N ARG A 403 -29.91 22.05 18.89
CA ARG A 403 -31.14 21.68 19.59
C ARG A 403 -32.26 22.64 19.21
N PHE A 404 -33.36 22.13 18.72
CA PHE A 404 -34.60 22.90 18.53
C PHE A 404 -35.45 22.88 19.78
N ARG A 405 -36.10 24.04 20.12
CA ARG A 405 -36.92 24.17 21.32
C ARG A 405 -38.08 23.17 21.31
N PRO A 406 -38.32 22.41 22.40
CA PRO A 406 -39.41 21.45 22.47
C PRO A 406 -40.77 22.07 22.21
N SER A 407 -41.03 23.31 22.66
CA SER A 407 -42.26 24.05 22.42
C SER A 407 -42.59 24.22 20.93
N LEU A 408 -41.58 24.50 20.09
CA LEU A 408 -41.77 24.63 18.65
C LEU A 408 -41.96 23.26 17.98
N CYS A 409 -41.17 22.28 18.37
CA CYS A 409 -41.24 20.95 17.77
C CYS A 409 -42.52 20.19 18.10
N ASN A 410 -43.08 20.40 19.29
CA ASN A 410 -44.25 19.64 19.75
C ASN A 410 -45.55 20.06 19.07
N VAL A 411 -45.62 21.30 18.58
CA VAL A 411 -46.80 21.84 17.84
C VAL A 411 -46.58 21.84 16.32
N CYS A 412 -45.41 21.40 15.83
CA CYS A 412 -45.04 21.44 14.42
C CYS A 412 -45.82 20.38 13.63
N SER A 413 -46.41 20.77 12.49
CA SER A 413 -47.10 19.88 11.55
C SER A 413 -46.19 18.80 10.96
N LEU A 414 -44.90 19.08 10.84
CA LEU A 414 -43.90 18.15 10.31
C LEU A 414 -43.31 17.22 11.38
N LYS A 415 -43.74 17.34 12.64
CA LYS A 415 -43.22 16.50 13.74
C LYS A 415 -43.24 15.01 13.43
N PRO A 416 -44.30 14.41 12.83
CA PRO A 416 -44.36 12.97 12.55
C PRO A 416 -43.21 12.48 11.67
N LYS A 417 -42.67 13.34 10.76
CA LYS A 417 -41.54 13.05 9.90
C LYS A 417 -40.20 13.58 10.46
N CYS A 418 -40.18 14.19 11.63
CA CYS A 418 -39.02 14.87 12.19
C CYS A 418 -38.49 14.22 13.46
N VAL A 419 -39.34 14.07 14.48
CA VAL A 419 -38.94 13.59 15.81
C VAL A 419 -40.05 12.89 16.56
N LYS A 420 -39.76 11.74 17.19
CA LYS A 420 -40.74 10.97 17.97
C LYS A 420 -40.90 11.47 19.40
N ASN A 421 -39.85 12.00 20.01
CA ASN A 421 -39.84 12.38 21.42
C ASN A 421 -40.41 13.78 21.66
N LYS A 422 -40.66 14.10 22.93
CA LYS A 422 -41.16 15.42 23.37
C LYS A 422 -40.02 16.43 23.64
N GLN A 423 -38.74 16.01 23.51
CA GLN A 423 -37.58 16.84 23.87
C GLN A 423 -37.08 17.75 22.71
N GLY A 424 -37.79 17.74 21.57
CA GLY A 424 -37.40 18.47 20.39
C GLY A 424 -36.34 17.76 19.55
N ARG A 425 -36.12 18.26 18.34
CA ARG A 425 -35.13 17.70 17.38
C ARG A 425 -33.72 18.09 17.78
N ARG A 426 -32.81 17.12 17.76
CA ARG A 426 -31.35 17.33 17.76
C ARG A 426 -30.80 16.97 16.41
N VAL A 427 -29.92 17.81 15.88
CA VAL A 427 -29.25 17.58 14.60
C VAL A 427 -27.77 17.82 14.80
N TYR A 428 -26.97 16.86 14.39
CA TYR A 428 -25.53 16.99 14.39
C TYR A 428 -25.06 17.47 13.02
N ILE A 429 -24.26 18.55 12.98
CA ILE A 429 -23.66 19.13 11.79
C ILE A 429 -22.16 19.07 11.94
N SER A 430 -21.47 18.41 11.02
CA SER A 430 -20.01 18.40 10.96
C SER A 430 -19.46 19.77 10.55
N TYR A 431 -18.28 20.16 11.02
CA TYR A 431 -17.56 21.34 10.51
C TYR A 431 -17.31 21.27 8.98
N TYR A 432 -17.21 20.06 8.47
CA TYR A 432 -16.98 19.77 7.05
C TYR A 432 -18.28 19.70 6.24
N GLU A 433 -19.45 20.03 6.82
CA GLU A 433 -20.75 19.94 6.13
C GLU A 433 -20.81 20.74 4.82
N PRO A 434 -20.22 21.93 4.68
CA PRO A 434 -20.17 22.65 3.41
C PRO A 434 -19.51 21.81 2.28
N TYR A 435 -18.43 21.10 2.60
CA TYR A 435 -17.70 20.25 1.65
C TYR A 435 -18.47 18.96 1.33
N PHE A 436 -19.14 18.36 2.31
CA PHE A 436 -20.04 17.23 2.08
C PHE A 436 -21.21 17.63 1.16
N ARG A 437 -21.80 18.79 1.37
CA ARG A 437 -22.87 19.30 0.52
C ARG A 437 -22.38 19.52 -0.91
N GLN A 438 -21.25 20.16 -1.09
CA GLN A 438 -20.63 20.36 -2.40
C GLN A 438 -20.39 19.03 -3.13
N ALA A 439 -19.89 18.01 -2.43
CA ALA A 439 -19.68 16.68 -3.02
C ALA A 439 -21.01 16.00 -3.41
N ARG A 440 -22.07 16.12 -2.59
CA ARG A 440 -23.42 15.62 -2.95
C ARG A 440 -23.99 16.33 -4.18
N GLU A 441 -23.94 17.65 -4.21
CA GLU A 441 -24.38 18.46 -5.35
C GLU A 441 -23.62 18.08 -6.62
N ARG A 442 -22.30 17.93 -6.54
CA ARG A 442 -21.47 17.50 -7.67
C ARG A 442 -21.93 16.15 -8.20
N LEU A 443 -22.10 15.14 -7.34
CA LEU A 443 -22.55 13.80 -7.77
C LEU A 443 -24.01 13.73 -8.21
N ALA A 444 -24.82 14.75 -7.94
CA ALA A 444 -26.17 14.87 -8.48
C ALA A 444 -26.18 15.32 -9.94
N THR A 445 -25.14 16.02 -10.41
CA THR A 445 -25.00 16.43 -11.82
C THR A 445 -24.67 15.25 -12.74
N GLU A 446 -24.98 15.34 -14.02
CA GLU A 446 -24.65 14.29 -14.99
C GLU A 446 -23.12 14.13 -15.16
N GLU A 447 -22.37 15.24 -15.13
CA GLU A 447 -20.91 15.20 -15.19
C GLU A 447 -20.31 14.47 -13.98
N GLY A 448 -20.80 14.76 -12.76
CA GLY A 448 -20.36 14.07 -11.53
C GLY A 448 -20.68 12.57 -11.56
N LYS A 449 -21.89 12.21 -12.02
CA LYS A 449 -22.28 10.81 -12.20
C LYS A 449 -21.39 10.11 -13.24
N GLN A 450 -21.06 10.77 -14.33
CA GLN A 450 -20.18 10.21 -15.36
C GLN A 450 -18.75 10.06 -14.85
N ALA A 451 -18.20 11.07 -14.17
CA ALA A 451 -16.88 10.99 -13.55
C ALA A 451 -16.82 9.82 -12.54
N TYR A 452 -17.86 9.67 -11.72
CA TYR A 452 -17.92 8.56 -10.77
C TYR A 452 -18.05 7.18 -11.45
N ARG A 453 -18.83 7.08 -12.54
CA ARG A 453 -18.90 5.85 -13.35
C ARG A 453 -17.52 5.47 -13.90
N ASN A 454 -16.70 6.43 -14.32
CA ASN A 454 -15.35 6.18 -14.85
C ASN A 454 -14.40 5.56 -13.83
N ARG A 455 -14.78 5.44 -12.54
CA ARG A 455 -14.01 4.75 -11.50
C ARG A 455 -13.66 3.30 -11.87
N TYR A 456 -14.45 2.64 -12.72
CA TYR A 456 -14.10 1.29 -13.18
C TYR A 456 -12.72 1.21 -13.85
N LYS A 457 -12.18 2.31 -14.37
CA LYS A 457 -10.85 2.34 -15.02
C LYS A 457 -9.73 2.01 -14.05
N ILE A 458 -9.82 2.44 -12.78
CA ILE A 458 -8.82 2.04 -11.78
C ILE A 458 -8.97 0.57 -11.39
N GLU A 459 -10.18 0.04 -11.38
CA GLU A 459 -10.42 -1.39 -11.14
C GLU A 459 -9.80 -2.25 -12.25
N GLN A 460 -9.91 -1.82 -13.52
CA GLN A 460 -9.21 -2.45 -14.64
C GLN A 460 -7.69 -2.36 -14.46
N LYS A 461 -7.16 -1.22 -14.04
CA LYS A 461 -5.73 -1.04 -13.78
C LYS A 461 -5.24 -1.93 -12.64
N ILE A 462 -6.00 -2.07 -11.56
CA ILE A 462 -5.73 -3.01 -10.48
C ILE A 462 -5.73 -4.46 -11.00
N ALA A 463 -6.66 -4.79 -11.90
CA ALA A 463 -6.68 -6.11 -12.54
C ALA A 463 -5.41 -6.34 -13.38
N ASP A 464 -4.96 -5.35 -14.17
CA ASP A 464 -3.71 -5.43 -14.93
C ASP A 464 -2.51 -5.68 -14.01
N LEU A 465 -2.37 -4.89 -12.94
CA LEU A 465 -1.30 -5.05 -11.95
C LEU A 465 -1.28 -6.44 -11.31
N THR A 466 -2.45 -6.96 -10.97
CA THR A 466 -2.56 -8.23 -10.26
C THR A 466 -2.40 -9.44 -11.16
N ARG A 467 -2.88 -9.38 -12.41
CA ARG A 467 -2.83 -10.49 -13.37
C ARG A 467 -1.51 -10.55 -14.15
N TYR A 468 -1.02 -9.37 -14.57
CA TYR A 468 0.09 -9.30 -15.54
C TYR A 468 1.39 -8.72 -14.98
N CYS A 469 1.36 -8.15 -13.76
CA CYS A 469 2.57 -7.61 -13.11
C CYS A 469 2.83 -8.25 -11.74
N GLY A 470 2.07 -9.28 -11.36
CA GLY A 470 2.32 -10.09 -10.17
C GLY A 470 2.03 -9.42 -8.82
N LEU A 471 1.30 -8.26 -8.79
CA LEU A 471 1.09 -7.48 -7.57
C LEU A 471 0.34 -8.24 -6.47
N ARG A 472 -0.53 -9.19 -6.80
CA ARG A 472 -1.43 -9.85 -5.84
C ARG A 472 -0.71 -10.55 -4.68
N ARG A 473 0.47 -11.10 -4.91
CA ARG A 473 1.24 -11.86 -3.93
C ARG A 473 2.62 -11.24 -3.78
N CYS A 474 2.92 -10.71 -2.61
CA CYS A 474 4.22 -10.13 -2.34
C CYS A 474 5.34 -11.18 -2.48
N ARG A 475 6.40 -10.85 -3.19
CA ARG A 475 7.58 -11.71 -3.34
C ARG A 475 8.48 -11.65 -2.11
N TYR A 476 8.39 -10.60 -1.32
CA TYR A 476 9.29 -10.26 -0.22
C TYR A 476 8.54 -10.14 1.10
N ARG A 477 9.28 -9.99 2.20
CA ARG A 477 8.78 -9.79 3.55
C ARG A 477 9.25 -8.45 4.09
N GLY A 478 8.44 -7.82 4.95
CA GLY A 478 8.66 -6.47 5.47
C GLY A 478 8.06 -5.39 4.60
N LEU A 479 7.67 -4.25 5.21
CA LEU A 479 6.96 -3.15 4.55
C LEU A 479 7.79 -2.54 3.42
N ASP A 480 9.06 -2.17 3.68
CA ASP A 480 9.96 -1.57 2.68
C ASP A 480 10.10 -2.46 1.43
N ARG A 481 10.22 -3.76 1.64
CA ARG A 481 10.34 -4.71 0.53
C ARG A 481 9.01 -4.96 -0.19
N ALA A 482 7.90 -4.84 0.52
CA ALA A 482 6.57 -4.82 -0.09
C ALA A 482 6.37 -3.54 -0.92
N GLY A 483 6.90 -2.40 -0.46
CA GLY A 483 7.01 -1.16 -1.23
C GLY A 483 7.78 -1.37 -2.53
N ILE A 484 8.97 -1.95 -2.46
CA ILE A 484 9.78 -2.31 -3.66
C ILE A 484 8.98 -3.19 -4.64
N HIS A 485 8.26 -4.20 -4.11
CA HIS A 485 7.42 -5.06 -4.94
C HIS A 485 6.33 -4.26 -5.67
N THR A 486 5.65 -3.38 -4.96
CA THR A 486 4.60 -2.54 -5.52
C THR A 486 5.15 -1.57 -6.57
N LEU A 487 6.27 -0.92 -6.28
CA LEU A 487 6.93 0.03 -7.19
C LEU A 487 7.39 -0.64 -8.49
N LEU A 488 7.99 -1.84 -8.42
CA LEU A 488 8.39 -2.60 -9.61
C LEU A 488 7.17 -3.01 -10.46
N ALA A 489 6.13 -3.55 -9.83
CA ALA A 489 4.91 -3.94 -10.54
C ALA A 489 4.26 -2.73 -11.22
N THR A 490 4.21 -1.58 -10.53
CA THR A 490 3.65 -0.33 -11.04
C THR A 490 4.49 0.23 -12.19
N THR A 491 5.82 0.27 -12.04
CA THR A 491 6.74 0.73 -13.08
C THR A 491 6.57 -0.08 -14.38
N VAL A 492 6.54 -1.42 -14.27
CA VAL A 492 6.33 -2.29 -15.43
C VAL A 492 4.94 -2.09 -16.05
N CYS A 493 3.90 -1.93 -15.23
CA CYS A 493 2.55 -1.64 -15.71
C CYS A 493 2.51 -0.31 -16.51
N ASN A 494 3.17 0.74 -16.00
CA ASN A 494 3.28 2.02 -16.69
C ASN A 494 4.07 1.90 -17.99
N ILE A 495 5.20 1.21 -18.00
CA ILE A 495 6.02 0.97 -19.21
C ILE A 495 5.19 0.26 -20.28
N LYS A 496 4.52 -0.86 -19.94
CA LYS A 496 3.64 -1.60 -20.87
C LYS A 496 2.52 -0.69 -21.40
N ARG A 497 1.92 0.13 -20.52
CA ARG A 497 0.85 1.06 -20.92
C ARG A 497 1.35 2.18 -21.83
N MET A 498 2.51 2.77 -21.52
CA MET A 498 3.16 3.80 -22.32
C MET A 498 3.47 3.29 -23.74
N VAL A 499 4.05 2.09 -23.85
CA VAL A 499 4.28 1.44 -25.14
C VAL A 499 2.95 1.30 -25.90
N LYS A 500 1.90 0.78 -25.28
CA LYS A 500 0.59 0.61 -25.91
C LYS A 500 -0.02 1.93 -26.41
N LEU A 501 0.15 3.02 -25.69
CA LEU A 501 -0.39 4.33 -26.04
C LEU A 501 0.37 5.00 -27.18
N LEU A 502 1.68 4.79 -27.25
CA LEU A 502 2.54 5.43 -28.25
C LEU A 502 2.65 4.63 -29.56
N TRP A 503 2.43 3.32 -29.53
CA TRP A 503 2.58 2.43 -30.70
C TRP A 503 1.25 1.99 -31.30
N GLY A 504 0.09 2.49 -30.83
CA GLY A 504 -1.21 1.99 -31.26
C GLY A 504 -1.52 0.59 -30.74
N LYS A 505 -2.66 0.03 -31.08
CA LYS A 505 -3.08 -1.28 -30.62
C LYS A 505 -2.42 -2.42 -31.40
N PRO A 506 -1.61 -3.27 -30.77
CA PRO A 506 -1.53 -4.67 -31.17
C PRO A 506 -2.50 -5.46 -30.29
N ASP A 507 -3.37 -6.21 -30.91
CA ASP A 507 -4.51 -6.91 -30.25
C ASP A 507 -4.12 -8.04 -29.28
N ASN A 508 -2.81 -8.37 -29.08
CA ASN A 508 -2.38 -9.59 -28.39
C ASN A 508 -1.26 -9.44 -27.33
N TYR A 509 -1.02 -8.25 -26.75
CA TYR A 509 0.04 -8.07 -25.76
C TYR A 509 -0.11 -8.84 -24.45
N TYR A 510 -1.31 -9.31 -24.13
CA TYR A 510 -1.62 -9.94 -22.85
C TYR A 510 -1.65 -11.47 -22.89
N LEU A 511 -1.48 -12.08 -24.06
CA LEU A 511 -1.59 -13.53 -24.22
C LEU A 511 -0.28 -14.31 -24.08
N GLU A 512 0.87 -13.61 -23.99
CA GLU A 512 2.18 -14.27 -23.92
C GLU A 512 2.82 -14.29 -22.52
N SER A 513 2.09 -14.00 -21.45
CA SER A 513 2.55 -14.35 -20.12
C SER A 513 2.24 -15.82 -19.89
N PRO A 514 3.21 -16.69 -19.64
CA PRO A 514 2.91 -18.06 -19.25
C PRO A 514 2.11 -18.00 -17.95
N VAL A 515 0.89 -18.50 -18.00
CA VAL A 515 0.09 -18.78 -16.81
C VAL A 515 0.88 -19.85 -16.06
N ALA A 516 1.59 -19.45 -15.00
CA ALA A 516 2.12 -20.40 -14.06
C ALA A 516 0.90 -21.03 -13.37
N GLY A 517 0.68 -22.33 -13.63
CA GLY A 517 -0.25 -23.18 -12.94
C GLY A 517 0.05 -23.32 -11.45
#